data_a3ae1815131f6f8a08b8540b53d8e7e0
#
_entry.id   a3ae1815131f6f8a08b8540b53d8e7e0
#
_cell.length_a   1.000
_cell.length_b   1.000
_cell.length_c   1.000
_cell.angle_alpha   90.00
_cell.angle_beta   90.00
_cell.angle_gamma   90.00
#
_symmetry.space_group_name_H-M   'P 1'
#
loop_
_entity.id
_entity.type
_entity.pdbx_description
1 polymer ?
#
loop_
_entity_poly.entity_id
_entity_poly.type
_entity_poly.pdbx_seq_one_letter_code
_entity_poly.pdbx_strand_id
1 'polypeptide(L)'
;MSLFYPTRDEVREFFFGLWAKSRAGEALTPLESMALAIVLEHPEYHEVLGDPERHREREWPPEAGEPNPFLHLSMHLAIEEQLSIDQPPGIREAVRRLEERHGSAHEARHATMDCLVEMVWQAQRNAAPFDNATYLDCLARKL
;
A
#
# COMPACT_ATOMS: atom_id res chain seq x y z
N MET A 1 14.32 4.88 7.72
CA MET A 1 13.35 5.34 6.70
C MET A 1 12.92 6.76 6.98
N SER A 2 12.90 7.61 5.98
CA SER A 2 12.41 8.98 6.10
C SER A 2 10.93 8.97 6.44
N LEU A 3 10.51 9.88 7.35
CA LEU A 3 9.10 9.97 7.76
C LEU A 3 8.22 10.63 6.69
N PHE A 4 8.80 11.50 5.84
CA PHE A 4 8.01 12.31 4.91
C PHE A 4 8.17 11.89 3.46
N TYR A 5 9.39 11.57 3.05
CA TYR A 5 9.69 11.24 1.64
C TYR A 5 10.67 10.06 1.59
N PRO A 6 10.19 8.83 1.85
CA PRO A 6 11.07 7.68 1.79
C PRO A 6 11.57 7.47 0.36
N THR A 7 12.85 7.14 0.23
CA THR A 7 13.41 6.80 -1.06
C THR A 7 12.95 5.40 -1.48
N ARG A 8 13.10 5.07 -2.76
CA ARG A 8 12.87 3.73 -3.29
C ARG A 8 13.63 2.68 -2.49
N ASP A 9 14.91 2.94 -2.21
CA ASP A 9 15.76 1.99 -1.49
C ASP A 9 15.32 1.82 -0.04
N GLU A 10 14.93 2.91 0.62
CA GLU A 10 14.41 2.86 1.99
C GLU A 10 13.14 2.00 2.07
N VAL A 11 12.23 2.16 1.11
CA VAL A 11 10.99 1.36 1.06
C VAL A 11 11.31 -0.11 0.90
N ARG A 12 12.20 -0.45 -0.02
CA ARG A 12 12.58 -1.84 -0.25
C ARG A 12 13.23 -2.46 0.97
N GLU A 13 14.17 -1.76 1.60
CA GLU A 13 14.83 -2.23 2.81
C GLU A 13 13.85 -2.40 3.97
N PHE A 14 12.86 -1.53 4.07
CA PHE A 14 11.81 -1.66 5.07
C PHE A 14 11.07 -3.00 4.94
N PHE A 15 10.62 -3.34 3.74
CA PHE A 15 9.90 -4.60 3.51
C PHE A 15 10.79 -5.83 3.62
N PHE A 16 12.00 -5.79 3.08
CA PHE A 16 12.96 -6.89 3.26
C PHE A 16 13.25 -7.11 4.74
N GLY A 17 13.47 -6.02 5.49
CA GLY A 17 13.81 -6.07 6.91
C GLY A 17 12.69 -6.66 7.76
N LEU A 18 11.48 -6.19 7.58
CA LEU A 18 10.35 -6.71 8.37
C LEU A 18 10.08 -8.18 8.07
N TRP A 19 10.22 -8.59 6.82
CA TRP A 19 10.06 -10.00 6.44
C TRP A 19 11.12 -10.88 7.10
N ALA A 20 12.37 -10.45 7.07
CA ALA A 20 13.47 -11.18 7.71
C ALA A 20 13.27 -11.29 9.22
N LYS A 21 12.88 -10.19 9.89
CA LYS A 21 12.59 -10.17 11.32
C LYS A 21 11.44 -11.12 11.66
N SER A 22 10.39 -11.09 10.88
CA SER A 22 9.23 -11.98 11.08
C SER A 22 9.64 -13.45 10.99
N ARG A 23 10.44 -13.77 9.98
CA ARG A 23 10.93 -15.15 9.79
C ARG A 23 11.86 -15.61 10.91
N ALA A 24 12.60 -14.68 11.49
CA ALA A 24 13.51 -14.97 12.60
C ALA A 24 12.83 -14.92 13.97
N GLY A 25 11.56 -14.58 14.03
CA GLY A 25 10.84 -14.46 15.31
C GLY A 25 11.22 -13.24 16.12
N GLU A 26 11.79 -12.21 15.47
CA GLU A 26 12.21 -10.98 16.15
C GLU A 26 11.03 -10.02 16.34
N ALA A 27 11.16 -9.13 17.31
CA ALA A 27 10.13 -8.13 17.60
C ALA A 27 10.01 -7.12 16.45
N LEU A 28 8.77 -6.72 16.15
CA LEU A 28 8.45 -5.75 15.11
C LEU A 28 7.96 -4.44 15.74
N THR A 29 8.23 -3.32 15.06
CA THR A 29 7.60 -2.05 15.42
C THR A 29 6.11 -2.10 15.04
N PRO A 30 5.28 -1.17 15.57
CA PRO A 30 3.87 -1.12 15.16
C PRO A 30 3.69 -0.97 13.64
N LEU A 31 4.50 -0.14 12.98
CA LEU A 31 4.42 0.03 11.54
C LEU A 31 4.82 -1.25 10.80
N GLU A 32 5.88 -1.91 11.24
CA GLU A 32 6.30 -3.19 10.68
C GLU A 32 5.22 -4.25 10.85
N SER A 33 4.55 -4.28 12.00
CA SER A 33 3.45 -5.23 12.25
C SER A 33 2.27 -4.99 11.31
N MET A 34 1.92 -3.72 11.08
CA MET A 34 0.88 -3.35 10.13
C MET A 34 1.24 -3.81 8.72
N ALA A 35 2.48 -3.56 8.31
CA ALA A 35 2.97 -3.96 6.99
C ALA A 35 3.06 -5.49 6.87
N LEU A 36 3.42 -6.20 7.93
CA LEU A 36 3.46 -7.67 7.91
C LEU A 36 2.10 -8.27 7.63
N ALA A 37 1.04 -7.72 8.23
CA ALA A 37 -0.32 -8.21 7.97
C ALA A 37 -0.66 -8.11 6.49
N ILE A 38 -0.24 -7.03 5.83
CA ILE A 38 -0.43 -6.86 4.39
C ILE A 38 0.39 -7.89 3.60
N VAL A 39 1.65 -8.07 3.96
CA VAL A 39 2.54 -9.04 3.29
C VAL A 39 1.97 -10.45 3.38
N LEU A 40 1.39 -10.81 4.52
CA LEU A 40 0.81 -12.15 4.71
C LEU A 40 -0.41 -12.38 3.81
N GLU A 41 -1.11 -11.33 3.40
CA GLU A 41 -2.21 -11.42 2.43
C GLU A 41 -1.72 -11.47 0.98
N HIS A 42 -0.42 -11.36 0.75
CA HIS A 42 0.19 -11.36 -0.58
C HIS A 42 1.29 -12.42 -0.70
N PRO A 43 0.93 -13.71 -0.58
CA PRO A 43 1.93 -14.78 -0.65
C PRO A 43 2.73 -14.79 -1.94
N GLU A 44 2.19 -14.22 -3.02
CA GLU A 44 2.87 -14.10 -4.31
C GLU A 44 4.14 -13.25 -4.23
N TYR A 45 4.30 -12.45 -3.18
CA TYR A 45 5.49 -11.60 -2.99
C TYR A 45 6.49 -12.17 -1.99
N HIS A 46 6.18 -13.28 -1.35
CA HIS A 46 7.05 -13.85 -0.30
C HIS A 46 8.41 -14.26 -0.83
N GLU A 47 8.48 -14.79 -2.05
CA GLU A 47 9.75 -15.15 -2.67
C GLU A 47 10.63 -13.93 -2.92
N VAL A 48 10.03 -12.83 -3.40
CA VAL A 48 10.76 -11.59 -3.64
C VAL A 48 11.33 -11.04 -2.33
N LEU A 49 10.52 -11.00 -1.27
CA LEU A 49 10.94 -10.47 0.02
C LEU A 49 11.95 -11.36 0.73
N GLY A 50 11.98 -12.65 0.41
CA GLY A 50 12.91 -13.62 0.98
C GLY A 50 14.27 -13.65 0.30
N ASP A 51 14.44 -12.93 -0.80
CA ASP A 51 15.70 -12.92 -1.56
C ASP A 51 16.14 -11.49 -1.92
N PRO A 52 16.61 -10.71 -0.91
CA PRO A 52 17.00 -9.33 -1.14
C PRO A 52 18.11 -9.17 -2.17
N GLU A 53 19.07 -10.08 -2.20
CA GLU A 53 20.21 -9.97 -3.12
C GLU A 53 19.77 -9.98 -4.57
N ARG A 54 18.79 -10.82 -4.90
CA ARG A 54 18.27 -10.94 -6.25
C ARG A 54 17.34 -9.78 -6.62
N HIS A 55 16.60 -9.24 -5.66
CA HIS A 55 15.50 -8.32 -5.96
C HIS A 55 15.71 -6.88 -5.49
N ARG A 56 16.78 -6.60 -4.73
CA ARG A 56 17.02 -5.24 -4.21
C ARG A 56 17.10 -4.19 -5.31
N GLU A 57 17.78 -4.51 -6.41
CA GLU A 57 17.97 -3.61 -7.54
C GLU A 57 17.09 -3.91 -8.74
N ARG A 58 16.22 -4.92 -8.62
CA ARG A 58 15.38 -5.34 -9.73
C ARG A 58 14.38 -4.25 -10.12
N GLU A 59 14.17 -4.11 -11.43
CA GLU A 59 13.16 -3.21 -11.97
C GLU A 59 11.93 -3.99 -12.41
N TRP A 60 10.76 -3.35 -12.27
CA TRP A 60 9.49 -3.89 -12.77
C TRP A 60 8.89 -2.87 -13.73
N PRO A 61 9.42 -2.76 -14.97
CA PRO A 61 8.90 -1.79 -15.92
C PRO A 61 7.46 -2.18 -16.33
N PRO A 62 6.62 -1.20 -16.70
CA PRO A 62 5.24 -1.48 -17.11
C PRO A 62 5.14 -2.48 -18.26
N GLU A 63 6.12 -2.48 -19.16
CA GLU A 63 6.16 -3.35 -20.33
C GLU A 63 6.30 -4.84 -19.97
N ALA A 64 6.84 -5.13 -18.78
CA ALA A 64 7.04 -6.51 -18.33
C ALA A 64 5.73 -7.19 -17.92
N GLY A 65 4.66 -6.42 -17.70
CA GLY A 65 3.36 -6.97 -17.33
C GLY A 65 3.24 -7.44 -15.88
N GLU A 66 4.32 -7.34 -15.10
CA GLU A 66 4.30 -7.70 -13.68
C GLU A 66 4.21 -6.45 -12.83
N PRO A 67 3.35 -6.42 -11.79
CA PRO A 67 3.30 -5.29 -10.88
C PRO A 67 4.56 -5.22 -10.03
N ASN A 68 4.96 -4.01 -9.66
CA ASN A 68 6.05 -3.80 -8.71
C ASN A 68 5.53 -4.13 -7.30
N PRO A 69 6.04 -5.20 -6.65
CA PRO A 69 5.55 -5.60 -5.34
C PRO A 69 5.67 -4.53 -4.27
N PHE A 70 6.77 -3.77 -4.30
CA PHE A 70 7.02 -2.73 -3.30
C PHE A 70 6.03 -1.57 -3.45
N LEU A 71 5.69 -1.21 -4.67
CA LEU A 71 4.69 -0.18 -4.93
C LEU A 71 3.32 -0.65 -4.45
N HIS A 72 2.93 -1.87 -4.79
CA HIS A 72 1.64 -2.44 -4.40
C HIS A 72 1.50 -2.52 -2.86
N LEU A 73 2.52 -3.05 -2.20
CA LEU A 73 2.55 -3.15 -0.74
C LEU A 73 2.54 -1.77 -0.08
N SER A 74 3.26 -0.80 -0.66
CA SER A 74 3.29 0.57 -0.14
C SER A 74 1.92 1.24 -0.24
N MET A 75 1.18 1.00 -1.32
CA MET A 75 -0.17 1.54 -1.47
C MET A 75 -1.12 0.95 -0.43
N HIS A 76 -1.04 -0.35 -0.17
CA HIS A 76 -1.80 -0.98 0.92
C HIS A 76 -1.46 -0.36 2.27
N LEU A 77 -0.17 -0.15 2.53
CA LEU A 77 0.27 0.44 3.79
C LEU A 77 -0.26 1.87 3.95
N ALA A 78 -0.23 2.66 2.89
CA ALA A 78 -0.78 4.01 2.91
C ALA A 78 -2.26 4.00 3.27
N ILE A 79 -3.04 3.07 2.70
CA ILE A 79 -4.46 2.94 3.01
C ILE A 79 -4.66 2.56 4.48
N GLU A 80 -3.90 1.60 4.99
CA GLU A 80 -4.03 1.21 6.40
C GLU A 80 -3.67 2.37 7.35
N GLU A 81 -2.66 3.17 7.00
CA GLU A 81 -2.34 4.35 7.77
C GLU A 81 -3.47 5.39 7.73
N GLN A 82 -4.08 5.61 6.56
CA GLN A 82 -5.24 6.49 6.42
C GLN A 82 -6.39 6.03 7.31
N LEU A 83 -6.67 4.72 7.29
CA LEU A 83 -7.74 4.15 8.10
C LEU A 83 -7.44 4.25 9.60
N SER A 84 -6.19 4.12 9.99
CA SER A 84 -5.82 4.16 11.41
C SER A 84 -6.11 5.51 12.05
N ILE A 85 -6.06 6.60 11.29
CA ILE A 85 -6.25 7.96 11.79
C ILE A 85 -7.47 8.65 11.16
N ASP A 86 -8.22 7.95 10.34
CA ASP A 86 -9.35 8.49 9.58
C ASP A 86 -8.99 9.77 8.81
N GLN A 87 -7.91 9.68 8.02
CA GLN A 87 -7.47 10.78 7.15
C GLN A 87 -7.37 10.28 5.72
N PRO A 88 -8.07 10.91 4.77
CA PRO A 88 -8.96 12.09 4.96
C PRO A 88 -10.20 11.75 5.78
N PRO A 89 -10.78 12.74 6.49
CA PRO A 89 -11.95 12.50 7.33
C PRO A 89 -13.09 11.82 6.54
N GLY A 90 -13.58 10.70 7.07
CA GLY A 90 -14.64 9.92 6.42
C GLY A 90 -14.12 8.70 5.67
N ILE A 91 -12.80 8.50 5.54
CA ILE A 91 -12.24 7.36 4.82
C ILE A 91 -12.64 6.02 5.45
N ARG A 92 -12.69 5.95 6.78
CA ARG A 92 -13.09 4.72 7.48
C ARG A 92 -14.48 4.27 7.08
N GLU A 93 -15.44 5.22 7.11
CA GLU A 93 -16.83 4.90 6.75
C GLU A 93 -16.95 4.52 5.28
N ALA A 94 -16.26 5.23 4.40
CA ALA A 94 -16.27 4.93 2.98
C ALA A 94 -15.77 3.51 2.70
N VAL A 95 -14.66 3.13 3.32
CA VAL A 95 -14.08 1.79 3.13
C VAL A 95 -14.96 0.72 3.79
N ARG A 96 -15.54 1.01 4.96
CA ARG A 96 -16.48 0.09 5.61
C ARG A 96 -17.64 -0.24 4.68
N ARG A 97 -18.19 0.76 4.01
CA ARG A 97 -19.28 0.57 3.06
C ARG A 97 -18.85 -0.24 1.84
N LEU A 98 -17.61 -0.06 1.39
CA LEU A 98 -17.05 -0.88 0.33
C LEU A 98 -16.89 -2.34 0.77
N GLU A 99 -16.51 -2.57 2.02
CA GLU A 99 -16.41 -3.93 2.56
C GLU A 99 -17.78 -4.63 2.55
N GLU A 100 -18.84 -3.90 2.92
CA GLU A 100 -20.20 -4.42 2.85
C GLU A 100 -20.61 -4.73 1.40
N ARG A 101 -20.28 -3.82 0.49
CA ARG A 101 -20.61 -3.98 -0.93
C ARG A 101 -19.93 -5.20 -1.55
N HIS A 102 -18.65 -5.38 -1.28
CA HIS A 102 -17.85 -6.46 -1.88
C HIS A 102 -17.92 -7.76 -1.09
N GLY A 103 -18.33 -7.71 0.17
CA GLY A 103 -18.32 -8.86 1.06
C GLY A 103 -16.92 -9.31 1.46
N SER A 104 -15.91 -8.45 1.27
CA SER A 104 -14.51 -8.76 1.54
C SER A 104 -13.72 -7.50 1.83
N ALA A 105 -12.96 -7.53 2.92
CA ALA A 105 -12.04 -6.43 3.26
C ALA A 105 -10.94 -6.30 2.21
N HIS A 106 -10.43 -7.40 1.70
CA HIS A 106 -9.37 -7.43 0.69
C HIS A 106 -9.82 -6.75 -0.60
N GLU A 107 -11.03 -7.10 -1.10
CA GLU A 107 -11.59 -6.50 -2.29
C GLU A 107 -11.86 -4.98 -2.09
N ALA A 108 -12.32 -4.60 -0.90
CA ALA A 108 -12.54 -3.19 -0.58
C ALA A 108 -11.22 -2.41 -0.59
N ARG A 109 -10.13 -3.00 -0.08
CA ARG A 109 -8.80 -2.38 -0.11
C ARG A 109 -8.31 -2.18 -1.53
N HIS A 110 -8.52 -3.16 -2.41
CA HIS A 110 -8.13 -3.02 -3.81
C HIS A 110 -8.96 -1.98 -4.54
N ALA A 111 -10.28 -1.90 -4.26
CA ALA A 111 -11.12 -0.84 -4.81
C ALA A 111 -10.66 0.54 -4.34
N THR A 112 -10.28 0.66 -3.07
CA THR A 112 -9.73 1.90 -2.51
C THR A 112 -8.41 2.25 -3.17
N MET A 113 -7.55 1.26 -3.42
CA MET A 113 -6.27 1.46 -4.08
C MET A 113 -6.43 2.04 -5.48
N ASP A 114 -7.43 1.59 -6.24
CA ASP A 114 -7.70 2.15 -7.57
C ASP A 114 -7.96 3.65 -7.50
N CYS A 115 -8.73 4.10 -6.50
CA CYS A 115 -8.98 5.52 -6.30
C CYS A 115 -7.71 6.26 -5.84
N LEU A 116 -6.92 5.66 -4.95
CA LEU A 116 -5.69 6.28 -4.47
C LEU A 116 -4.70 6.49 -5.60
N VAL A 117 -4.48 5.47 -6.42
CA VAL A 117 -3.57 5.54 -7.58
C VAL A 117 -4.02 6.62 -8.55
N GLU A 118 -5.32 6.68 -8.84
CA GLU A 118 -5.88 7.68 -9.74
C GLU A 118 -5.64 9.10 -9.21
N MET A 119 -5.85 9.30 -7.91
CA MET A 119 -5.67 10.62 -7.30
C MET A 119 -4.20 11.05 -7.27
N VAL A 120 -3.30 10.11 -7.00
CA VAL A 120 -1.85 10.39 -7.03
C VAL A 120 -1.42 10.79 -8.44
N TRP A 121 -1.91 10.03 -9.44
CA TRP A 121 -1.59 10.32 -10.84
C TRP A 121 -2.11 11.69 -11.27
N GLN A 122 -3.35 12.04 -10.91
CA GLN A 122 -3.92 13.35 -11.22
C GLN A 122 -3.13 14.49 -10.57
N ALA A 123 -2.73 14.32 -9.31
CA ALA A 123 -1.94 15.32 -8.60
C ALA A 123 -0.60 15.57 -9.29
N GLN A 124 0.07 14.50 -9.71
CA GLN A 124 1.35 14.61 -10.42
C GLN A 124 1.18 15.25 -11.79
N ARG A 125 0.17 14.83 -12.54
CA ARG A 125 -0.10 15.35 -13.89
C ARG A 125 -0.42 16.84 -13.86
N ASN A 126 -1.18 17.29 -12.87
CA ASN A 126 -1.65 18.67 -12.77
C ASN A 126 -0.71 19.54 -11.93
N ALA A 127 0.39 18.97 -11.41
CA ALA A 127 1.31 19.65 -10.49
C ALA A 127 0.54 20.31 -9.33
N ALA A 128 -0.46 19.61 -8.79
CA ALA A 128 -1.38 20.11 -7.77
C ALA A 128 -1.33 19.20 -6.53
N PRO A 129 -1.75 19.71 -5.34
CA PRO A 129 -1.86 18.88 -4.16
C PRO A 129 -2.88 17.75 -4.34
N PHE A 130 -2.70 16.68 -3.59
CA PHE A 130 -3.66 15.59 -3.52
C PHE A 130 -5.03 16.13 -3.04
N ASP A 131 -6.09 15.81 -3.79
CA ASP A 131 -7.45 16.31 -3.50
C ASP A 131 -8.26 15.25 -2.74
N ASN A 132 -8.41 15.46 -1.42
CA ASN A 132 -9.14 14.53 -0.57
C ASN A 132 -10.62 14.41 -0.96
N ALA A 133 -11.26 15.51 -1.36
CA ALA A 133 -12.67 15.48 -1.75
C ALA A 133 -12.88 14.61 -2.98
N THR A 134 -12.00 14.73 -3.98
CA THR A 134 -12.08 13.93 -5.20
C THR A 134 -11.81 12.44 -4.89
N TYR A 135 -10.91 12.17 -3.96
CA TYR A 135 -10.62 10.81 -3.51
C TYR A 135 -11.87 10.16 -2.87
N LEU A 136 -12.51 10.87 -1.94
CA LEU A 136 -13.73 10.37 -1.29
C LEU A 136 -14.89 10.21 -2.28
N ASP A 137 -15.01 11.12 -3.26
CA ASP A 137 -16.00 11.00 -4.33
C ASP A 137 -15.75 9.76 -5.19
N CYS A 138 -14.49 9.46 -5.48
CA CYS A 138 -14.12 8.25 -6.22
C CYS A 138 -14.59 7.00 -5.47
N LEU A 139 -14.35 6.94 -4.16
CA LEU A 139 -14.80 5.82 -3.34
C LEU A 139 -16.32 5.70 -3.33
N ALA A 140 -17.03 6.84 -3.20
CA ALA A 140 -18.48 6.85 -3.21
C ALA A 140 -19.07 6.32 -4.52
N ARG A 141 -18.43 6.60 -5.64
CA ARG A 141 -18.88 6.11 -6.97
C ARG A 141 -18.72 4.61 -7.14
N LYS A 142 -17.94 3.96 -6.29
CA LYS A 142 -17.75 2.51 -6.33
C LYS A 142 -18.77 1.73 -5.51
N LEU A 143 -19.66 2.42 -4.82
CA LEU A 143 -20.72 1.80 -3.99
C LEU A 143 -21.94 1.32 -4.80
#